data_c49da575826a77060018407295b9d502
#
_entry.id   c49da575826a77060018407295b9d502
#
_cell.length_a   1.000
_cell.length_b   1.000
_cell.length_c   1.000
_cell.angle_alpha   90.00
_cell.angle_beta   90.00
_cell.angle_gamma   90.00
#
_symmetry.space_group_name_H-M   'P 1'
#
loop_
_entity.id
_entity.type
_entity.pdbx_description
1 polymer ?
#
loop_
_entity_poly.entity_id
_entity_poly.type
_entity_poly.pdbx_seq_one_letter_code
_entity_poly.pdbx_strand_id
1 'polypeptide(L)' 'MPRYYFDIHDGQTLRDHEGTEYAGPHEAAQHAKRLLPEIAAHEVPADGEHQALTVLVTDDEGHPVYSAALTYTGIWLLR' A
#
# COMPACT_ATOMS: atom_id res chain seq x y z
N MET A 1 14.64 -2.83 -17.25
CA MET A 1 14.54 -2.78 -15.79
C MET A 1 13.44 -3.74 -15.35
N PRO A 2 13.58 -4.39 -14.20
CA PRO A 2 12.52 -5.27 -13.71
C PRO A 2 11.25 -4.51 -13.39
N ARG A 3 10.13 -5.20 -13.49
CA ARG A 3 8.81 -4.64 -13.23
C ARG A 3 8.30 -5.17 -11.91
N TYR A 4 7.72 -4.28 -11.11
CA TYR A 4 7.17 -4.60 -9.81
C TYR A 4 5.69 -4.22 -9.76
N TYR A 5 4.92 -5.00 -9.00
CA TYR A 5 3.47 -4.86 -8.91
C TYR A 5 3.10 -4.55 -7.47
N PHE A 6 2.17 -3.63 -7.29
CA PHE A 6 1.81 -3.08 -5.98
C PHE A 6 0.33 -3.35 -5.73
N ASP A 7 0.05 -4.45 -5.06
CA ASP A 7 -1.33 -4.81 -4.73
C ASP A 7 -1.70 -4.19 -3.39
N ILE A 8 -2.83 -3.49 -3.35
CA ILE A 8 -3.28 -2.77 -2.17
C ILE A 8 -4.48 -3.50 -1.58
N HIS A 9 -4.49 -3.63 -0.26
CA HIS A 9 -5.63 -4.20 0.46
C HIS A 9 -6.08 -3.23 1.55
N ASP A 10 -7.36 -2.85 1.51
CA ASP A 10 -7.96 -1.94 2.48
C ASP A 10 -9.36 -2.45 2.90
N GLY A 11 -9.54 -3.75 2.98
CA GLY A 11 -10.85 -4.40 3.10
C GLY A 11 -11.27 -5.00 1.77
N GLN A 12 -10.79 -4.44 0.68
CA GLN A 12 -10.91 -4.98 -0.67
C GLN A 12 -9.53 -5.00 -1.29
N THR A 13 -9.28 -5.95 -2.16
CA THR A 13 -7.99 -6.07 -2.82
C THR A 13 -8.03 -5.38 -4.17
N LEU A 14 -7.12 -4.42 -4.36
CA LEU A 14 -6.90 -3.78 -5.65
C LEU A 14 -5.61 -4.33 -6.24
N ARG A 15 -5.74 -5.10 -7.30
CA ARG A 15 -4.59 -5.70 -7.96
C ARG A 15 -4.02 -4.74 -8.99
N ASP A 16 -2.69 -4.66 -9.00
CA ASP A 16 -1.96 -3.88 -9.98
C ASP A 16 -1.67 -4.76 -11.18
N HIS A 17 -2.28 -4.46 -12.32
CA HIS A 17 -2.09 -5.24 -13.55
C HIS A 17 -1.03 -4.67 -14.48
N GLU A 18 -0.59 -3.44 -14.23
CA GLU A 18 0.38 -2.77 -15.10
C GLU A 18 1.80 -2.83 -14.56
N GLY A 19 1.95 -2.64 -13.24
CA GLY A 19 3.24 -2.59 -12.62
C GLY A 19 4.01 -1.33 -12.94
N THR A 20 5.18 -1.22 -12.35
CA THR A 20 6.09 -0.09 -12.56
C THR A 20 7.52 -0.63 -12.60
N GLU A 21 8.32 -0.09 -13.49
CA GLU A 21 9.71 -0.50 -13.61
C GLU A 21 10.58 0.25 -12.62
N TYR A 22 11.44 -0.51 -11.93
CA TYR A 22 12.43 0.04 -11.00
C TYR A 22 13.74 -0.72 -11.16
N ALA A 23 14.84 -0.09 -10.75
CA ALA A 23 16.16 -0.71 -10.85
C ALA A 23 16.28 -1.95 -9.95
N GLY A 24 15.59 -1.97 -8.82
CA GLY A 24 15.63 -3.10 -7.91
C GLY A 24 14.57 -3.00 -6.83
N PRO A 25 14.53 -3.98 -5.92
CA PRO A 25 13.48 -4.04 -4.89
C PRO A 25 13.54 -2.88 -3.89
N HIS A 26 14.71 -2.32 -3.63
CA HIS A 26 14.80 -1.19 -2.71
C HIS A 26 14.08 0.04 -3.26
N GLU A 27 14.23 0.31 -4.55
CA GLU A 27 13.53 1.40 -5.21
C GLU A 27 12.04 1.16 -5.25
N ALA A 28 11.62 -0.08 -5.47
CA ALA A 28 10.20 -0.43 -5.43
C ALA A 28 9.64 -0.22 -4.02
N ALA A 29 10.40 -0.57 -2.97
CA ALA A 29 9.96 -0.33 -1.59
C ALA A 29 9.79 1.16 -1.29
N GLN A 30 10.63 2.03 -1.87
CA GLN A 30 10.47 3.47 -1.71
C GLN A 30 9.14 3.95 -2.31
N HIS A 31 8.73 3.36 -3.43
CA HIS A 31 7.42 3.65 -4.01
C HIS A 31 6.30 3.27 -3.02
N ALA A 32 6.38 2.08 -2.43
CA ALA A 32 5.38 1.63 -1.47
C ALA A 32 5.28 2.57 -0.27
N LYS A 33 6.42 3.08 0.22
CA LYS A 33 6.45 4.01 1.34
C LYS A 33 5.76 5.33 1.04
N ARG A 34 5.71 5.75 -0.22
CA ARG A 34 4.97 6.95 -0.63
C ARG A 34 3.51 6.64 -0.91
N LEU A 35 3.26 5.46 -1.47
CA LEU A 35 1.92 5.08 -1.92
C LEU A 35 0.93 4.96 -0.77
N LEU A 36 1.31 4.30 0.32
CA LEU A 36 0.40 4.10 1.45
C LEU A 36 -0.05 5.41 2.09
N PRO A 37 0.85 6.36 2.42
CA PRO A 37 0.40 7.64 2.96
C PRO A 37 -0.47 8.44 2.00
N GLU A 38 -0.23 8.36 0.70
CA GLU A 38 -1.05 9.05 -0.29
C GLU A 38 -2.48 8.50 -0.30
N ILE A 39 -2.62 7.19 -0.28
CA ILE A 39 -3.93 6.55 -0.21
C ILE A 39 -4.60 6.92 1.12
N ALA A 40 -3.87 6.86 2.22
CA ALA A 40 -4.42 7.18 3.54
C ALA A 40 -4.92 8.61 3.62
N ALA A 41 -4.24 9.56 2.96
CA ALA A 41 -4.65 10.95 2.96
C ALA A 41 -6.06 11.14 2.39
N HIS A 42 -6.48 10.28 1.48
CA HIS A 42 -7.81 10.32 0.89
C HIS A 42 -8.80 9.41 1.61
N GLU A 43 -8.37 8.23 2.02
CA GLU A 43 -9.27 7.21 2.57
C GLU A 43 -9.61 7.43 4.04
N VAL A 44 -8.63 7.84 4.85
CA VAL A 44 -8.86 8.00 6.28
C VAL A 44 -9.94 9.04 6.59
N PRO A 45 -9.95 10.23 5.99
CA PRO A 45 -11.01 11.20 6.28
C PRO A 45 -12.40 10.74 5.86
N ALA A 46 -12.51 9.84 4.90
CA ALA A 46 -13.77 9.39 4.35
C ALA A 46 -14.38 8.20 5.08
N ASP A 47 -13.55 7.40 5.74
CA ASP A 47 -13.92 6.04 6.14
C ASP A 47 -14.06 5.81 7.65
N GLY A 48 -13.99 6.85 8.46
CA GLY A 48 -14.23 6.72 9.90
C GLY A 48 -12.96 6.55 10.70
N GLU A 49 -13.09 5.83 11.83
CA GLU A 49 -12.06 5.88 12.87
C GLU A 49 -11.09 4.72 12.84
N HIS A 50 -11.28 3.77 11.95
CA HIS A 50 -10.35 2.67 11.81
C HIS A 50 -10.10 2.38 10.34
N GLN A 51 -8.85 2.44 9.93
CA GLN A 51 -8.45 2.16 8.56
C GLN A 51 -7.11 1.45 8.56
N ALA A 52 -7.04 0.30 7.89
CA ALA A 52 -5.81 -0.44 7.73
C ALA A 52 -5.55 -0.61 6.23
N LEU A 53 -4.37 -0.17 5.81
CA LEU A 53 -3.93 -0.28 4.42
C LEU A 53 -2.69 -1.14 4.38
N THR A 54 -2.67 -2.13 3.49
CA THR A 54 -1.48 -2.94 3.27
C THR A 54 -1.10 -2.91 1.80
N VAL A 55 0.19 -3.04 1.53
CA VAL A 55 0.69 -3.21 0.17
C VAL A 55 1.55 -4.46 0.12
N LEU A 56 1.37 -5.24 -0.93
CA LEU A 56 2.24 -6.35 -1.26
C LEU A 56 2.93 -6.02 -2.58
N VAL A 57 4.26 -5.98 -2.55
CA VAL A 57 5.06 -5.73 -3.75
C VAL A 57 5.59 -7.06 -4.24
N THR A 58 5.31 -7.38 -5.49
CA THR A 58 5.81 -8.60 -6.12
C THR A 58 6.66 -8.24 -7.33
N ASP A 59 7.56 -9.14 -7.70
CA ASP A 59 8.34 -8.98 -8.92
C ASP A 59 7.56 -9.53 -10.13
N ASP A 60 8.19 -9.50 -11.31
CA ASP A 60 7.53 -9.94 -12.54
C ASP A 60 7.37 -11.45 -12.66
N GLU A 61 7.93 -12.20 -11.73
CA GLU A 61 7.70 -13.63 -11.63
C GLU A 61 6.66 -13.99 -10.56
N GLY A 62 6.08 -12.97 -9.92
CA GLY A 62 5.07 -13.17 -8.90
C GLY A 62 5.61 -13.42 -7.51
N HIS A 63 6.92 -13.29 -7.30
CA HIS A 63 7.52 -13.49 -5.98
C HIS A 63 7.37 -12.26 -5.12
N PRO A 64 6.88 -12.39 -3.87
CA PRO A 64 6.80 -11.24 -2.96
C PRO A 64 8.20 -10.73 -2.63
N VAL A 65 8.39 -9.42 -2.69
CA VAL A 65 9.68 -8.82 -2.35
C VAL A 65 9.59 -7.83 -1.20
N TYR A 66 8.39 -7.31 -0.91
CA TYR A 66 8.22 -6.33 0.16
C TYR A 66 6.75 -6.25 0.55
N SER A 67 6.50 -6.04 1.82
CA SER A 67 5.15 -5.81 2.31
C SER A 67 5.19 -4.74 3.38
N ALA A 68 4.15 -3.90 3.41
CA ALA A 68 4.06 -2.83 4.40
C ALA A 68 2.60 -2.59 4.75
N ALA A 69 2.40 -2.00 5.92
CA ALA A 69 1.06 -1.67 6.39
C ALA A 69 1.07 -0.30 7.05
N LEU A 70 -0.04 0.41 6.90
CA LEU A 70 -0.27 1.68 7.56
C LEU A 70 -1.66 1.62 8.18
N THR A 71 -1.74 1.89 9.49
CA THR A 71 -3.00 1.79 10.23
C THR A 71 -3.32 3.12 10.88
N TYR A 72 -4.57 3.55 10.76
CA TYR A 72 -5.13 4.68 11.50
C TYR A 72 -6.21 4.16 12.43
N THR A 73 -6.16 4.61 13.69
CA THR A 73 -7.21 4.30 14.66
C THR A 73 -7.50 5.57 15.46
N GLY A 74 -8.74 6.03 15.38
CA GLY A 74 -9.19 7.18 16.16
C GLY A 74 -10.14 6.75 17.25
N ILE A 75 -10.11 7.44 18.38
CA ILE A 75 -10.97 7.15 19.51
C ILE A 75 -11.58 8.47 20.00
N TRP A 76 -12.91 8.52 20.04
CA TRP A 76 -13.60 9.65 20.61
C TRP A 76 -13.51 9.59 22.13
N LEU A 77 -13.13 10.70 22.73
CA LEU A 77 -13.02 10.81 24.20
C LEU A 77 -14.19 11.59 24.77
N LEU A 78 -15.32 11.56 24.10
CA LEU A 78 -16.54 12.22 24.50
C LEU A 78 -17.29 11.38 25.54
N ARG A 79 -18.04 12.05 26.40
CA ARG A 79 -18.86 11.39 27.41
C ARG A 79 -20.27 11.15 26.88
#